data_1806cf371266fdf7aad3faee70a657f0
#
_entry.id   1806cf371266fdf7aad3faee70a657f0
#
_cell.length_a   1.000
_cell.length_b   1.000
_cell.length_c   1.000
_cell.angle_alpha   90.00
_cell.angle_beta   90.00
_cell.angle_gamma   90.00
#
_symmetry.space_group_name_H-M   'P 1'
#
loop_
_entity.id
_entity.type
_entity.pdbx_description
1 polymer ?
#
loop_
_entity_poly.entity_id
_entity_poly.type
_entity_poly.pdbx_seq_one_letter_code
_entity_poly.pdbx_strand_id
1 'polypeptide(L)'
;MPNSLQHNHSPSLPLENYGSVLRDCAAALSVNPKCIKAYYRSSLALLALERAEEALDCCMRCLAIDSENVSIKGVMERARNLKEKQDQKAAAEADRRKREEQKRNALSAALKVRQTCASLYEGGSSCGYLTNAS
;
A
#
# COMPACT_ATOMS: atom_id res chain seq x y z
N MET A 1 23.81 -9.59 -29.99
CA MET A 1 23.54 -8.22 -29.85
C MET A 1 23.23 -7.78 -28.48
N PRO A 2 24.09 -7.07 -27.90
CA PRO A 2 23.87 -6.53 -26.55
C PRO A 2 22.75 -5.52 -26.47
N ASN A 3 22.29 -5.04 -27.59
CA ASN A 3 21.27 -3.99 -27.60
C ASN A 3 19.96 -4.41 -26.93
N SER A 4 19.53 -5.65 -27.16
CA SER A 4 18.28 -6.12 -26.55
C SER A 4 18.41 -6.18 -25.04
N LEU A 5 19.58 -6.56 -24.54
CA LEU A 5 19.84 -6.56 -23.11
C LEU A 5 19.84 -5.15 -22.54
N GLN A 6 20.39 -4.22 -23.28
CA GLN A 6 20.42 -2.82 -22.86
C GLN A 6 19.01 -2.25 -22.77
N HIS A 7 18.15 -2.66 -23.67
CA HIS A 7 16.76 -2.21 -23.64
C HIS A 7 16.07 -2.68 -22.39
N ASN A 8 16.41 -3.87 -21.93
CA ASN A 8 15.81 -4.41 -20.72
C ASN A 8 16.25 -3.66 -19.47
N HIS A 9 17.39 -3.00 -19.54
CA HIS A 9 17.90 -2.22 -18.42
C HIS A 9 17.44 -0.78 -18.46
N SER A 10 16.86 -0.38 -19.55
CA SER A 10 16.46 1.01 -19.71
C SER A 10 15.51 1.54 -18.63
N PRO A 11 14.72 0.70 -17.96
CA PRO A 11 13.79 1.23 -16.96
C PRO A 11 14.42 1.77 -15.69
N SER A 12 15.72 1.67 -15.51
CA SER A 12 16.33 2.16 -14.28
C SER A 12 16.54 3.67 -14.31
N LEU A 13 15.49 4.40 -14.59
CA LEU A 13 15.51 5.85 -14.49
C LEU A 13 15.39 6.27 -13.03
N PRO A 14 16.04 7.36 -12.62
CA PRO A 14 15.83 7.90 -11.28
C PRO A 14 14.38 8.28 -11.06
N LEU A 15 13.93 8.20 -9.81
CA LEU A 15 12.55 8.50 -9.45
C LEU A 15 12.12 9.89 -9.90
N GLU A 16 13.04 10.81 -9.92
CA GLU A 16 12.80 12.18 -10.37
C GLU A 16 12.31 12.25 -11.82
N ASN A 17 12.85 11.36 -12.65
CA ASN A 17 12.52 11.37 -14.07
C ASN A 17 11.12 10.79 -14.34
N TYR A 18 10.65 9.89 -13.47
CA TYR A 18 9.31 9.32 -13.64
C TYR A 18 8.22 10.39 -13.49
N GLY A 19 8.40 11.31 -12.55
CA GLY A 19 7.48 12.44 -12.41
C GLY A 19 7.45 13.31 -13.67
N SER A 20 8.60 13.56 -14.27
CA SER A 20 8.67 14.30 -15.52
C SER A 20 7.97 13.56 -16.65
N VAL A 21 8.25 12.25 -16.77
CA VAL A 21 7.60 11.40 -17.78
C VAL A 21 6.07 11.47 -17.65
N LEU A 22 5.56 11.41 -16.41
CA LEU A 22 4.12 11.48 -16.19
C LEU A 22 3.53 12.82 -16.61
N ARG A 23 4.24 13.94 -16.34
CA ARG A 23 3.80 15.26 -16.77
C ARG A 23 3.79 15.37 -18.30
N ASP A 24 4.84 14.87 -18.95
CA ASP A 24 4.93 14.88 -20.39
C ASP A 24 3.84 14.05 -21.03
N CYS A 25 3.56 12.88 -20.45
CA CYS A 25 2.48 12.02 -20.93
C CYS A 25 1.12 12.67 -20.74
N ALA A 26 0.91 13.34 -19.60
CA ALA A 26 -0.34 14.06 -19.35
C ALA A 26 -0.51 15.18 -20.38
N ALA A 27 0.54 15.91 -20.67
CA ALA A 27 0.51 16.96 -21.72
C ALA A 27 0.18 16.34 -23.09
N ALA A 28 0.80 15.22 -23.42
CA ALA A 28 0.55 14.52 -24.67
C ALA A 28 -0.92 14.05 -24.76
N LEU A 29 -1.46 13.56 -23.66
CA LEU A 29 -2.85 13.09 -23.61
C LEU A 29 -3.86 14.23 -23.65
N SER A 30 -3.49 15.42 -23.18
CA SER A 30 -4.35 16.59 -23.31
C SER A 30 -4.48 17.05 -24.76
N VAL A 31 -3.44 16.83 -25.55
CA VAL A 31 -3.45 17.15 -26.99
C VAL A 31 -4.13 16.01 -27.76
N ASN A 32 -3.77 14.77 -27.44
CA ASN A 32 -4.32 13.59 -28.13
C ASN A 32 -4.72 12.53 -27.10
N PRO A 33 -6.00 12.50 -26.69
CA PRO A 33 -6.47 11.55 -25.68
C PRO A 33 -6.35 10.08 -26.09
N LYS A 34 -6.11 9.81 -27.37
CA LYS A 34 -5.96 8.44 -27.86
C LYS A 34 -4.50 8.04 -28.10
N CYS A 35 -3.57 8.76 -27.50
CA CYS A 35 -2.15 8.47 -27.66
C CYS A 35 -1.73 7.24 -26.85
N ILE A 36 -1.70 6.10 -27.51
CA ILE A 36 -1.35 4.81 -26.90
C ILE A 36 0.04 4.84 -26.27
N LYS A 37 0.99 5.48 -26.94
CA LYS A 37 2.36 5.58 -26.44
C LYS A 37 2.43 6.32 -25.11
N ALA A 38 1.63 7.37 -24.96
CA ALA A 38 1.58 8.14 -23.71
C ALA A 38 1.02 7.26 -22.57
N TYR A 39 -0.04 6.52 -22.82
CA TYR A 39 -0.57 5.59 -21.83
C TYR A 39 0.44 4.51 -21.46
N TYR A 40 1.11 3.97 -22.43
CA TYR A 40 2.11 2.93 -22.20
C TYR A 40 3.25 3.46 -21.31
N ARG A 41 3.80 4.62 -21.66
CA ARG A 41 4.87 5.23 -20.87
C ARG A 41 4.42 5.59 -19.47
N SER A 42 3.22 6.14 -19.35
CA SER A 42 2.63 6.48 -18.04
C SER A 42 2.52 5.24 -17.18
N SER A 43 2.00 4.14 -17.74
CA SER A 43 1.82 2.91 -16.99
C SER A 43 3.15 2.34 -16.52
N LEU A 44 4.19 2.39 -17.36
CA LEU A 44 5.53 1.94 -16.96
C LEU A 44 6.12 2.81 -15.84
N ALA A 45 5.96 4.13 -15.95
CA ALA A 45 6.45 5.06 -14.94
C ALA A 45 5.71 4.83 -13.61
N LEU A 46 4.40 4.62 -13.66
CA LEU A 46 3.60 4.35 -12.47
C LEU A 46 3.98 3.02 -11.82
N LEU A 47 4.28 2.00 -12.63
CA LEU A 47 4.79 0.73 -12.11
C LEU A 47 6.12 0.91 -11.39
N ALA A 48 7.01 1.71 -11.96
CA ALA A 48 8.31 1.97 -11.36
C ALA A 48 8.17 2.73 -10.03
N LEU A 49 7.13 3.56 -9.91
CA LEU A 49 6.80 4.28 -8.68
C LEU A 49 5.96 3.44 -7.72
N GLU A 50 5.69 2.19 -8.06
CA GLU A 50 4.86 1.25 -7.30
C GLU A 50 3.43 1.75 -7.08
N ARG A 51 2.93 2.57 -8.01
CA ARG A 51 1.56 3.08 -8.00
C ARG A 51 0.70 2.17 -8.88
N ALA A 52 0.47 0.96 -8.41
CA ALA A 52 -0.15 -0.11 -9.18
C ALA A 52 -1.57 0.21 -9.64
N GLU A 53 -2.37 0.86 -8.80
CA GLU A 53 -3.75 1.19 -9.15
C GLU A 53 -3.83 2.15 -10.33
N GLU A 54 -3.00 3.18 -10.30
CA GLU A 54 -2.97 4.17 -11.36
C GLU A 54 -2.41 3.58 -12.66
N ALA A 55 -1.43 2.68 -12.52
CA ALA A 55 -0.90 1.95 -13.67
C ALA A 55 -1.99 1.10 -14.31
N LEU A 56 -2.83 0.44 -13.52
CA LEU A 56 -3.96 -0.35 -14.02
C LEU A 56 -4.97 0.54 -14.74
N ASP A 57 -5.28 1.71 -14.18
CA ASP A 57 -6.20 2.65 -14.80
C ASP A 57 -5.69 3.09 -16.17
N CYS A 58 -4.40 3.43 -16.26
CA CYS A 58 -3.80 3.78 -17.54
C CYS A 58 -3.87 2.64 -18.54
N CYS A 59 -3.63 1.42 -18.11
CA CYS A 59 -3.71 0.24 -18.98
C CYS A 59 -5.14 0.02 -19.47
N MET A 60 -6.12 0.15 -18.58
CA MET A 60 -7.53 -0.02 -18.96
C MET A 60 -7.96 1.03 -19.98
N ARG A 61 -7.56 2.27 -19.79
CA ARG A 61 -7.87 3.35 -20.74
C ARG A 61 -7.23 3.08 -22.10
N CYS A 62 -6.00 2.59 -22.07
CA CYS A 62 -5.29 2.25 -23.30
C CYS A 62 -5.98 1.09 -24.03
N LEU A 63 -6.38 0.05 -23.31
CA LEU A 63 -7.07 -1.10 -23.88
C LEU A 63 -8.47 -0.74 -24.40
N ALA A 64 -9.09 0.30 -23.84
CA ALA A 64 -10.35 0.80 -24.36
C ALA A 64 -10.19 1.40 -25.78
N ILE A 65 -8.98 1.89 -26.08
CA ILE A 65 -8.64 2.44 -27.40
C ILE A 65 -8.16 1.31 -28.33
N ASP A 66 -7.28 0.44 -27.82
CA ASP A 66 -6.68 -0.65 -28.59
C ASP A 66 -6.68 -1.92 -27.72
N SER A 67 -7.72 -2.72 -27.85
CA SER A 67 -7.93 -3.92 -27.06
C SER A 67 -6.92 -5.04 -27.37
N GLU A 68 -6.27 -4.95 -28.51
CA GLU A 68 -5.34 -6.01 -28.95
C GLU A 68 -3.89 -5.71 -28.59
N ASN A 69 -3.63 -4.64 -27.89
CA ASN A 69 -2.28 -4.22 -27.58
C ASN A 69 -1.63 -5.17 -26.56
N VAL A 70 -0.78 -6.07 -27.06
CA VAL A 70 -0.11 -7.08 -26.23
C VAL A 70 0.83 -6.44 -25.20
N SER A 71 1.49 -5.36 -25.59
CA SER A 71 2.43 -4.66 -24.70
C SER A 71 1.71 -4.15 -23.45
N ILE A 72 0.56 -3.54 -23.64
CA ILE A 72 -0.25 -3.03 -22.54
C ILE A 72 -0.82 -4.17 -21.68
N LYS A 73 -1.24 -5.26 -22.32
CA LYS A 73 -1.72 -6.43 -21.57
C LYS A 73 -0.63 -6.95 -20.64
N GLY A 74 0.62 -6.98 -21.10
CA GLY A 74 1.75 -7.39 -20.27
C GLY A 74 2.01 -6.43 -19.11
N VAL A 75 1.91 -5.14 -19.35
CA VAL A 75 2.06 -4.13 -18.29
C VAL A 75 0.93 -4.24 -17.28
N MET A 76 -0.28 -4.43 -17.77
CA MET A 76 -1.47 -4.59 -16.91
C MET A 76 -1.31 -5.79 -15.97
N GLU A 77 -0.80 -6.89 -16.48
CA GLU A 77 -0.57 -8.09 -15.68
C GLU A 77 0.47 -7.81 -14.57
N ARG A 78 1.54 -7.11 -14.91
CA ARG A 78 2.54 -6.72 -13.92
C ARG A 78 1.95 -5.79 -12.87
N ALA A 79 1.13 -4.84 -13.28
CA ALA A 79 0.48 -3.92 -12.36
C ALA A 79 -0.50 -4.65 -11.44
N ARG A 80 -1.23 -5.63 -11.98
CA ARG A 80 -2.14 -6.45 -11.19
C ARG A 80 -1.38 -7.24 -10.12
N ASN A 81 -0.30 -7.88 -10.52
CA ASN A 81 0.53 -8.65 -9.60
C ASN A 81 1.15 -7.77 -8.52
N LEU A 82 1.57 -6.56 -8.90
CA LEU A 82 2.11 -5.61 -7.93
C LEU A 82 1.04 -5.17 -6.93
N LYS A 83 -0.15 -4.85 -7.44
CA LYS A 83 -1.27 -4.47 -6.56
C LYS A 83 -1.62 -5.60 -5.60
N GLU A 84 -1.70 -6.83 -6.10
CA GLU A 84 -2.00 -7.98 -5.26
C GLU A 84 -0.97 -8.14 -4.13
N LYS A 85 0.32 -7.97 -4.46
CA LYS A 85 1.37 -8.02 -3.44
C LYS A 85 1.23 -6.91 -2.41
N GLN A 86 0.89 -5.71 -2.87
CA GLN A 86 0.68 -4.56 -1.98
C GLN A 86 -0.52 -4.80 -1.06
N ASP A 87 -1.61 -5.34 -1.62
CA ASP A 87 -2.81 -5.63 -0.85
C ASP A 87 -2.54 -6.73 0.20
N GLN A 88 -1.82 -7.79 -0.19
CA GLN A 88 -1.43 -8.85 0.73
C GLN A 88 -0.55 -8.31 1.86
N LYS A 89 0.41 -7.45 1.52
CA LYS A 89 1.30 -6.85 2.50
C LYS A 89 0.53 -5.94 3.45
N ALA A 90 -0.36 -5.13 2.90
CA ALA A 90 -1.20 -4.23 3.70
C ALA A 90 -2.12 -5.01 4.63
N ALA A 91 -2.71 -6.11 4.14
CA ALA A 91 -3.57 -6.97 4.94
C ALA A 91 -2.79 -7.62 6.09
N ALA A 92 -1.59 -8.14 5.79
CA ALA A 92 -0.74 -8.75 6.81
C ALA A 92 -0.33 -7.73 7.88
N GLU A 93 -0.01 -6.51 7.46
CA GLU A 93 0.36 -5.45 8.38
C GLU A 93 -0.81 -4.99 9.23
N ALA A 94 -1.99 -4.90 8.62
CA ALA A 94 -3.22 -4.55 9.35
C ALA A 94 -3.53 -5.62 10.40
N ASP A 95 -3.37 -6.90 10.06
CA ASP A 95 -3.60 -8.00 10.98
C ASP A 95 -2.59 -7.96 12.14
N ARG A 96 -1.33 -7.69 11.83
CA ARG A 96 -0.29 -7.53 12.85
C ARG A 96 -0.65 -6.40 13.82
N ARG A 97 -1.09 -5.25 13.28
CA ARG A 97 -1.47 -4.11 14.13
C ARG A 97 -2.65 -4.46 15.02
N LYS A 98 -3.63 -5.18 14.49
CA LYS A 98 -4.78 -5.62 15.29
C LYS A 98 -4.34 -6.51 16.44
N ARG A 99 -3.43 -7.44 16.17
CA ARG A 99 -2.90 -8.33 17.23
C ARG A 99 -2.16 -7.55 18.29
N GLU A 100 -1.34 -6.59 17.86
CA GLU A 100 -0.58 -5.74 18.80
C GLU A 100 -1.52 -4.88 19.63
N GLU A 101 -2.55 -4.34 19.00
CA GLU A 101 -3.55 -3.54 19.70
C GLU A 101 -4.33 -4.39 20.70
N GLN A 102 -4.72 -5.61 20.31
CA GLN A 102 -5.37 -6.53 21.22
C GLN A 102 -4.50 -6.88 22.41
N LYS A 103 -3.20 -7.09 22.18
CA LYS A 103 -2.24 -7.34 23.27
C LYS A 103 -2.13 -6.13 24.19
N ARG A 104 -2.04 -4.93 23.64
CA ARG A 104 -2.00 -3.71 24.44
C ARG A 104 -3.27 -3.51 25.24
N ASN A 105 -4.41 -3.73 24.61
CA ASN A 105 -5.69 -3.59 25.29
C ASN A 105 -5.84 -4.63 26.41
N ALA A 106 -5.42 -5.85 26.16
CA ALA A 106 -5.45 -6.91 27.18
C ALA A 106 -4.53 -6.55 28.35
N LEU A 107 -3.32 -6.05 28.05
CA LEU A 107 -2.38 -5.64 29.07
C LEU A 107 -2.93 -4.45 29.87
N SER A 108 -3.47 -3.47 29.16
CA SER A 108 -4.08 -2.28 29.80
C SER A 108 -5.25 -2.68 30.69
N ALA A 109 -6.10 -3.59 30.23
CA ALA A 109 -7.20 -4.09 31.04
C ALA A 109 -6.71 -4.82 32.28
N ALA A 110 -5.65 -5.63 32.13
CA ALA A 110 -5.05 -6.33 33.25
C ALA A 110 -4.47 -5.34 34.29
N LEU A 111 -3.82 -4.29 33.82
CA LEU A 111 -3.29 -3.26 34.70
C LEU A 111 -4.38 -2.48 35.40
N LYS A 112 -5.47 -2.19 34.73
CA LYS A 112 -6.64 -1.52 35.33
C LYS A 112 -7.27 -2.39 36.40
N VAL A 113 -7.43 -3.68 36.15
CA VAL A 113 -7.96 -4.61 37.14
C VAL A 113 -7.05 -4.63 38.37
N ARG A 114 -5.74 -4.67 38.15
CA ARG A 114 -4.77 -4.66 39.23
C ARG A 114 -4.86 -3.39 40.06
N GLN A 115 -4.98 -2.24 39.41
CA GLN A 115 -5.13 -0.96 40.09
C GLN A 115 -6.46 -0.91 40.88
N THR A 116 -7.51 -1.41 40.28
CA THR A 116 -8.82 -1.47 40.95
C THR A 116 -8.75 -2.33 42.19
N CYS A 117 -8.12 -3.48 42.11
CA CYS A 117 -7.94 -4.36 43.25
C CYS A 117 -7.12 -3.67 44.34
N ALA A 118 -6.02 -3.03 43.98
CA ALA A 118 -5.18 -2.32 44.94
C ALA A 118 -5.97 -1.18 45.61
N SER A 119 -6.75 -0.46 44.82
CA SER A 119 -7.58 0.61 45.31
C SER A 119 -8.62 0.10 46.29
N LEU A 120 -9.23 -1.03 45.99
CA LEU A 120 -10.20 -1.66 46.88
C LEU A 120 -9.57 -2.08 48.21
N TYR A 121 -8.35 -2.63 48.14
CA TYR A 121 -7.63 -2.99 49.36
C TYR A 121 -7.38 -1.77 50.21
N GLU A 122 -6.91 -0.69 49.62
CA GLU A 122 -6.62 0.53 50.36
C GLU A 122 -7.88 1.16 50.92
N GLY A 123 -8.91 1.17 50.15
CA GLY A 123 -10.18 1.72 50.56
C GLY A 123 -10.88 0.88 51.59
N GLY A 124 -10.62 -0.43 51.56
CA GLY A 124 -11.24 -1.34 52.47
C GLY A 124 -10.54 -1.43 53.79
N SER A 125 -9.49 -0.79 53.90
CA SER A 125 -8.76 -0.82 55.09
C SER A 125 -9.57 -0.19 56.16
N SER A 126 -10.19 -0.22 55.94
CA SER A 126 -10.80 -0.04 56.66
C SER A 126 -11.57 -0.96 56.43
N CYS A 127 -11.51 -1.68 56.60
CA CYS A 127 -11.78 -2.61 56.34
C CYS A 127 -11.60 -3.35 56.33
N GLY A 128 -11.85 -3.21 57.19
CA GLY A 128 -11.72 -4.18 57.12
C GLY A 128 -11.51 -4.57 56.93
N TYR A 129 -11.72 -4.81 57.41
CA TYR A 129 -11.48 -5.71 57.09
C TYR A 129 -10.90 -5.92 56.91
N LEU A 130 -11.03 -5.70 57.40
CA LEU A 130 -10.61 -6.13 57.38
C LEU A 130 -10.17 -6.03 57.61
N THR A 131 -10.55 -5.94 58.18
CA THR A 131 -10.33 -6.17 58.62
C THR A 131 -10.20 -6.15 58.90
N ASN A 132 -10.60 -6.30 59.45
CA ASN A 132 -10.59 -6.58 59.86
C ASN A 132 -10.45 -6.47 59.99
N ALA A 133 -10.43 -6.27 60.31
CA ALA A 133 -10.47 -6.43 60.39
C ALA A 133 -10.46 -6.15 60.45
N SER A 134 -10.59 -6.01 60.97
CA SER A 134 -10.74 -6.08 61.01
C SER A 134 -10.80 -6.22 60.79
#